data_cb8d579ae8f2eab0cc2ffc9f01ef2258
#
_entry.id   cb8d579ae8f2eab0cc2ffc9f01ef2258
#
_cell.length_a   1.000
_cell.length_b   1.000
_cell.length_c   1.000
_cell.angle_alpha   90.00
_cell.angle_beta   90.00
_cell.angle_gamma   90.00
#
_symmetry.space_group_name_H-M   'P 1'
#
loop_
_entity.id
_entity.type
_entity.pdbx_description
1 polymer ?
#
loop_
_entity_poly.entity_id
_entity_poly.type
_entity_poly.pdbx_seq_one_letter_code
_entity_poly.pdbx_strand_id
1 'polypeptide(L)'
;MIPKVELDALKPFQARAIIEELRKGSVPMDYVPFFTVGRQNWLTFIEDDLDHYIAEGGAKVRFINGDYGDGKTHFMSVIRHMALDKGFAVSFVVLSREVPMQKFEMVYREMVRQLRVSEHSNPKDTLQGIRSLLDTWVSNFHSEGDPSVSTGDEDLLEEKLRMTDENLRALECMESNFANGLISLLENRWKPLQEGETEDDRTAARELLYRWFEGEKVAKKELKPFQIFDS
;
A
#
# COMPACT_ATOMS: atom_id res chain seq x y z
N MET A 1 -11.81 -17.96 6.43
CA MET A 1 -12.75 -18.69 5.53
C MET A 1 -12.95 -17.82 4.29
N ILE A 2 -12.59 -18.27 3.08
CA ILE A 2 -12.87 -17.50 1.86
C ILE A 2 -14.37 -17.23 1.86
N PRO A 3 -14.84 -15.97 1.79
CA PRO A 3 -16.25 -15.69 1.71
C PRO A 3 -16.80 -16.43 0.49
N LYS A 4 -17.82 -17.23 0.69
CA LYS A 4 -18.57 -17.89 -0.39
C LYS A 4 -19.25 -16.77 -1.16
N VAL A 5 -18.53 -16.20 -2.12
CA VAL A 5 -19.08 -15.14 -2.97
C VAL A 5 -20.14 -15.83 -3.83
N GLU A 6 -21.37 -15.39 -3.71
CA GLU A 6 -22.48 -15.96 -4.47
C GLU A 6 -22.27 -15.66 -5.95
N LEU A 7 -22.19 -16.71 -6.76
CA LEU A 7 -22.06 -16.61 -8.22
C LEU A 7 -23.16 -15.74 -8.84
N ASP A 8 -24.32 -15.69 -8.20
CA ASP A 8 -25.46 -14.87 -8.60
C ASP A 8 -25.19 -13.35 -8.47
N ALA A 9 -24.14 -12.95 -7.74
CA ALA A 9 -23.71 -11.55 -7.65
C ALA A 9 -22.88 -11.08 -8.85
N LEU A 10 -22.45 -12.01 -9.74
CA LEU A 10 -21.67 -11.67 -10.94
C LEU A 10 -22.57 -11.07 -12.03
N LYS A 11 -22.20 -9.90 -12.50
CA LYS A 11 -22.82 -9.31 -13.69
C LYS A 11 -22.40 -10.09 -14.94
N PRO A 12 -23.27 -10.20 -15.99
CA PRO A 12 -22.97 -10.98 -17.19
C PRO A 12 -21.64 -10.61 -17.88
N PHE A 13 -21.24 -9.34 -17.87
CA PHE A 13 -19.97 -8.91 -18.46
C PHE A 13 -18.76 -9.41 -17.67
N GLN A 14 -18.86 -9.48 -16.33
CA GLN A 14 -17.80 -10.00 -15.45
C GLN A 14 -17.61 -11.51 -15.69
N ALA A 15 -18.68 -12.25 -15.78
CA ALA A 15 -18.63 -13.67 -16.11
C ALA A 15 -17.96 -13.92 -17.47
N ARG A 16 -18.24 -13.08 -18.48
CA ARG A 16 -17.57 -13.17 -19.79
C ARG A 16 -16.08 -12.85 -19.67
N ALA A 17 -15.72 -11.80 -18.94
CA ALA A 17 -14.31 -11.43 -18.73
C ALA A 17 -13.52 -12.56 -18.06
N ILE A 18 -14.09 -13.21 -17.04
CA ILE A 18 -13.49 -14.37 -16.37
C ILE A 18 -13.26 -15.51 -17.38
N ILE A 19 -14.28 -15.86 -18.19
CA ILE A 19 -14.17 -16.95 -19.16
C ILE A 19 -13.12 -16.63 -20.22
N GLU A 20 -13.04 -15.39 -20.70
CA GLU A 20 -12.06 -14.97 -21.69
C GLU A 20 -10.63 -15.05 -21.16
N GLU A 21 -10.38 -14.59 -19.93
CA GLU A 21 -9.06 -14.70 -19.29
C GLU A 21 -8.65 -16.17 -19.09
N LEU A 22 -9.56 -17.00 -18.58
CA LEU A 22 -9.30 -18.43 -18.41
C LEU A 22 -9.02 -19.15 -19.74
N ARG A 23 -9.71 -18.76 -20.83
CA ARG A 23 -9.43 -19.29 -22.18
C ARG A 23 -8.05 -18.94 -22.70
N LYS A 24 -7.52 -17.77 -22.30
CA LYS A 24 -6.14 -17.35 -22.62
C LYS A 24 -5.09 -18.04 -21.74
N GLY A 25 -5.50 -18.82 -20.75
CA GLY A 25 -4.61 -19.44 -19.77
C GLY A 25 -4.09 -18.45 -18.70
N SER A 26 -4.69 -17.26 -18.62
CA SER A 26 -4.38 -16.28 -17.57
C SER A 26 -5.31 -16.43 -16.37
N VAL A 27 -4.88 -15.94 -15.21
CA VAL A 27 -5.66 -15.95 -13.98
C VAL A 27 -6.38 -14.60 -13.85
N PRO A 28 -7.73 -14.57 -13.87
CA PRO A 28 -8.48 -13.34 -13.63
C PRO A 28 -8.41 -12.95 -12.15
N MET A 29 -7.32 -12.28 -11.78
CA MET A 29 -6.88 -12.05 -10.40
C MET A 29 -7.95 -11.41 -9.51
N ASP A 30 -8.77 -10.51 -10.06
CA ASP A 30 -9.78 -9.79 -9.28
C ASP A 30 -11.06 -10.62 -9.05
N TYR A 31 -11.19 -11.78 -9.70
CA TYR A 31 -12.36 -12.65 -9.62
C TYR A 31 -12.05 -14.03 -9.03
N VAL A 32 -10.84 -14.24 -8.54
CA VAL A 32 -10.37 -15.54 -8.02
C VAL A 32 -11.29 -16.12 -6.93
N PRO A 33 -11.86 -15.34 -5.98
CA PRO A 33 -12.75 -15.87 -4.96
C PRO A 33 -13.97 -16.60 -5.52
N PHE A 34 -14.45 -16.25 -6.71
CA PHE A 34 -15.65 -16.86 -7.31
C PHE A 34 -15.46 -18.30 -7.80
N PHE A 35 -14.23 -18.72 -8.09
CA PHE A 35 -13.96 -20.04 -8.67
C PHE A 35 -12.83 -20.80 -7.95
N THR A 36 -12.45 -20.36 -6.74
CA THR A 36 -11.46 -21.07 -5.94
C THR A 36 -12.06 -22.31 -5.30
N VAL A 37 -11.44 -23.45 -5.55
CA VAL A 37 -11.84 -24.74 -4.97
C VAL A 37 -10.62 -25.44 -4.36
N GLY A 38 -10.80 -26.00 -3.17
CA GLY A 38 -9.76 -26.76 -2.47
C GLY A 38 -8.73 -25.90 -1.75
N ARG A 39 -7.64 -26.54 -1.31
CA ARG A 39 -6.51 -25.94 -0.58
C ARG A 39 -6.89 -25.24 0.74
N GLN A 40 -8.05 -25.57 1.30
CA GLN A 40 -8.59 -24.93 2.50
C GLN A 40 -7.60 -24.95 3.67
N ASN A 41 -6.93 -26.07 3.90
CA ASN A 41 -5.96 -26.21 4.99
C ASN A 41 -4.81 -25.19 4.84
N TRP A 42 -4.28 -25.03 3.62
CA TRP A 42 -3.21 -24.07 3.36
C TRP A 42 -3.68 -22.61 3.55
N LEU A 43 -4.90 -22.32 3.13
CA LEU A 43 -5.48 -20.99 3.30
C LEU A 43 -5.74 -20.66 4.78
N THR A 44 -6.17 -21.65 5.56
CA THR A 44 -6.32 -21.48 7.02
C THR A 44 -4.99 -21.16 7.70
N PHE A 45 -3.88 -21.80 7.30
CA PHE A 45 -2.56 -21.45 7.82
C PHE A 45 -2.12 -20.03 7.45
N ILE A 46 -2.42 -19.59 6.23
CA ILE A 46 -2.11 -18.21 5.82
C ILE A 46 -3.00 -17.22 6.56
N GLU A 47 -4.26 -17.55 6.76
CA GLU A 47 -5.22 -16.74 7.51
C GLU A 47 -4.75 -16.55 8.96
N ASP A 48 -4.32 -17.61 9.61
CA ASP A 48 -3.75 -17.58 10.96
C ASP A 48 -2.47 -16.73 11.03
N ASP A 49 -1.58 -16.88 10.04
CA ASP A 49 -0.39 -16.03 9.94
C ASP A 49 -0.74 -14.53 9.81
N LEU A 50 -1.76 -14.20 9.03
CA LEU A 50 -2.20 -12.81 8.86
C LEU A 50 -2.80 -12.25 10.16
N ASP A 51 -3.70 -13.00 10.80
CA ASP A 51 -4.50 -12.52 11.93
C ASP A 51 -3.71 -12.47 13.25
N HIS A 52 -2.82 -13.43 13.48
CA HIS A 52 -2.21 -13.64 14.80
C HIS A 52 -0.69 -13.47 14.82
N TYR A 53 -0.07 -13.21 13.68
CA TYR A 53 1.37 -13.01 13.64
C TYR A 53 1.77 -11.74 12.89
N ILE A 54 1.31 -11.57 11.64
CA ILE A 54 1.67 -10.40 10.83
C ILE A 54 0.95 -9.15 11.34
N ALA A 55 -0.33 -9.27 11.73
CA ALA A 55 -1.08 -8.17 12.33
C ALA A 55 -0.46 -7.64 13.63
N GLU A 56 0.26 -8.50 14.36
CA GLU A 56 0.97 -8.16 15.60
C GLU A 56 2.42 -7.67 15.35
N GLY A 57 2.78 -7.36 14.10
CA GLY A 57 4.10 -6.84 13.72
C GLY A 57 5.13 -7.93 13.37
N GLY A 58 4.75 -9.20 13.36
CA GLY A 58 5.62 -10.30 12.94
C GLY A 58 5.89 -10.32 11.43
N ALA A 59 7.01 -10.93 11.01
CA ALA A 59 7.35 -11.13 9.61
C ALA A 59 7.47 -12.62 9.29
N LYS A 60 6.94 -13.06 8.14
CA LYS A 60 6.97 -14.45 7.74
C LYS A 60 7.28 -14.63 6.26
N VAL A 61 8.11 -15.62 5.96
CA VAL A 61 8.45 -15.99 4.58
C VAL A 61 7.89 -17.38 4.29
N ARG A 62 7.19 -17.52 3.16
CA ARG A 62 6.68 -18.80 2.68
C ARG A 62 7.07 -19.02 1.23
N PHE A 63 7.54 -20.22 0.93
CA PHE A 63 7.87 -20.64 -0.43
C PHE A 63 6.77 -21.56 -0.96
N ILE A 64 6.24 -21.24 -2.15
CA ILE A 64 5.25 -22.06 -2.85
C ILE A 64 5.95 -22.64 -4.07
N ASN A 65 6.15 -23.96 -4.05
CA ASN A 65 6.75 -24.70 -5.16
C ASN A 65 5.68 -25.54 -5.88
N GLY A 66 5.90 -25.79 -7.15
CA GLY A 66 5.03 -26.61 -8.02
C GLY A 66 5.39 -26.43 -9.49
N ASP A 67 4.89 -27.32 -10.35
CA ASP A 67 5.13 -27.29 -11.79
C ASP A 67 4.31 -26.20 -12.50
N TYR A 68 4.59 -26.00 -13.78
CA TYR A 68 3.78 -25.10 -14.61
C TYR A 68 2.33 -25.62 -14.68
N GLY A 69 1.37 -24.76 -14.42
CA GLY A 69 -0.05 -25.13 -14.41
C GLY A 69 -0.63 -25.54 -13.07
N ASP A 70 0.17 -25.75 -12.03
CA ASP A 70 -0.28 -26.17 -10.67
C ASP A 70 -1.13 -25.13 -9.94
N GLY A 71 -1.34 -23.96 -10.53
CA GLY A 71 -2.17 -22.90 -9.99
C GLY A 71 -1.47 -22.08 -8.91
N LYS A 72 -0.14 -21.92 -8.95
CA LYS A 72 0.61 -21.05 -8.01
C LYS A 72 0.12 -19.61 -8.05
N THR A 73 0.00 -19.02 -9.23
CA THR A 73 -0.51 -17.65 -9.41
C THR A 73 -1.94 -17.50 -8.90
N HIS A 74 -2.79 -18.50 -9.15
CA HIS A 74 -4.15 -18.53 -8.61
C HIS A 74 -4.15 -18.53 -7.07
N PHE A 75 -3.34 -19.40 -6.46
CA PHE A 75 -3.24 -19.48 -5.00
C PHE A 75 -2.73 -18.19 -4.37
N MET A 76 -1.70 -17.56 -4.97
CA MET A 76 -1.19 -16.26 -4.52
C MET A 76 -2.24 -15.16 -4.69
N SER A 77 -3.07 -15.21 -5.73
CA SER A 77 -4.17 -14.26 -5.92
C SER A 77 -5.26 -14.41 -4.85
N VAL A 78 -5.53 -15.63 -4.39
CA VAL A 78 -6.45 -15.87 -3.26
C VAL A 78 -5.89 -15.25 -1.98
N ILE A 79 -4.60 -15.46 -1.69
CA ILE A 79 -3.93 -14.88 -0.53
C ILE A 79 -3.98 -13.34 -0.60
N ARG A 80 -3.74 -12.77 -1.78
CA ARG A 80 -3.85 -11.33 -2.00
C ARG A 80 -5.23 -10.80 -1.62
N HIS A 81 -6.32 -11.44 -2.08
CA HIS A 81 -7.68 -11.05 -1.72
C HIS A 81 -7.92 -11.16 -0.22
N MET A 82 -7.51 -12.28 0.38
CA MET A 82 -7.66 -12.50 1.82
C MET A 82 -6.96 -11.40 2.63
N ALA A 83 -5.75 -11.01 2.25
CA ALA A 83 -5.00 -9.96 2.92
C ALA A 83 -5.64 -8.57 2.72
N LEU A 84 -6.12 -8.25 1.51
CA LEU A 84 -6.85 -7.00 1.24
C LEU A 84 -8.15 -6.91 2.03
N ASP A 85 -8.92 -7.99 2.11
CA ASP A 85 -10.17 -8.05 2.88
C ASP A 85 -9.93 -7.84 4.39
N LYS A 86 -8.72 -8.16 4.87
CA LYS A 86 -8.28 -7.92 6.26
C LYS A 86 -7.63 -6.54 6.47
N GLY A 87 -7.61 -5.69 5.46
CA GLY A 87 -7.06 -4.33 5.52
C GLY A 87 -5.55 -4.23 5.39
N PHE A 88 -4.88 -5.30 4.97
CA PHE A 88 -3.44 -5.24 4.68
C PHE A 88 -3.14 -4.51 3.38
N ALA A 89 -2.01 -3.82 3.35
CA ALA A 89 -1.40 -3.36 2.11
C ALA A 89 -0.73 -4.55 1.42
N VAL A 90 -1.04 -4.77 0.14
CA VAL A 90 -0.55 -5.93 -0.61
C VAL A 90 0.12 -5.49 -1.90
N SER A 91 1.30 -6.03 -2.17
CA SER A 91 1.97 -5.87 -3.46
C SER A 91 2.21 -7.24 -4.11
N PHE A 92 1.89 -7.34 -5.40
CA PHE A 92 2.08 -8.54 -6.20
C PHE A 92 3.10 -8.27 -7.30
N VAL A 93 4.35 -8.69 -7.08
CA VAL A 93 5.46 -8.45 -7.99
C VAL A 93 5.78 -9.70 -8.79
N VAL A 94 5.81 -9.57 -10.12
CA VAL A 94 6.26 -10.62 -11.03
C VAL A 94 7.72 -10.36 -11.39
N LEU A 95 8.61 -11.22 -10.92
CA LEU A 95 10.02 -11.16 -11.27
C LEU A 95 10.22 -11.59 -12.73
N SER A 96 10.94 -10.79 -13.49
CA SER A 96 11.21 -10.99 -14.90
C SER A 96 12.63 -10.54 -15.27
N ARG A 97 12.95 -10.54 -16.56
CA ARG A 97 14.22 -9.96 -17.02
C ARG A 97 14.27 -8.45 -16.82
N GLU A 98 13.12 -7.80 -16.89
CA GLU A 98 12.93 -6.36 -16.66
C GLU A 98 12.95 -6.02 -15.17
N VAL A 99 12.48 -6.94 -14.32
CA VAL A 99 12.45 -6.79 -12.85
C VAL A 99 13.27 -7.93 -12.22
N PRO A 100 14.59 -7.93 -12.37
CA PRO A 100 15.44 -8.99 -11.84
C PRO A 100 15.63 -8.84 -10.33
N MET A 101 15.51 -9.95 -9.59
CA MET A 101 15.57 -9.96 -8.11
C MET A 101 16.86 -9.35 -7.54
N GLN A 102 17.98 -9.46 -8.26
CA GLN A 102 19.28 -8.91 -7.83
C GLN A 102 19.36 -7.38 -7.93
N LYS A 103 18.42 -6.73 -8.60
CA LYS A 103 18.30 -5.26 -8.68
C LYS A 103 17.21 -4.80 -7.74
N PHE A 104 17.53 -4.68 -6.46
CA PHE A 104 16.55 -4.36 -5.42
C PHE A 104 15.78 -3.06 -5.70
N GLU A 105 16.44 -2.04 -6.25
CA GLU A 105 15.79 -0.78 -6.66
C GLU A 105 14.63 -1.00 -7.64
N MET A 106 14.79 -1.92 -8.60
CA MET A 106 13.75 -2.24 -9.58
C MET A 106 12.61 -3.03 -8.93
N VAL A 107 12.96 -3.95 -8.03
CA VAL A 107 11.96 -4.71 -7.26
C VAL A 107 11.16 -3.77 -6.36
N TYR A 108 11.83 -2.85 -5.66
CA TYR A 108 11.17 -1.85 -4.82
C TYR A 108 10.20 -0.97 -5.63
N ARG A 109 10.64 -0.41 -6.78
CA ARG A 109 9.76 0.39 -7.65
C ARG A 109 8.53 -0.38 -8.09
N GLU A 110 8.71 -1.62 -8.50
CA GLU A 110 7.59 -2.46 -8.90
C GLU A 110 6.67 -2.76 -7.70
N MET A 111 7.25 -3.03 -6.52
CA MET A 111 6.52 -3.28 -5.30
C MET A 111 5.63 -2.08 -4.92
N VAL A 112 6.16 -0.87 -4.88
CA VAL A 112 5.40 0.33 -4.50
C VAL A 112 4.39 0.75 -5.58
N ARG A 113 4.66 0.47 -6.85
CA ARG A 113 3.73 0.69 -7.97
C ARG A 113 2.55 -0.28 -7.93
N GLN A 114 2.80 -1.54 -7.55
CA GLN A 114 1.78 -2.60 -7.46
C GLN A 114 1.09 -2.64 -6.09
N LEU A 115 1.47 -1.76 -5.18
CA LEU A 115 0.86 -1.69 -3.87
C LEU A 115 -0.65 -1.45 -3.99
N ARG A 116 -1.44 -2.19 -3.22
CA ARG A 116 -2.89 -2.04 -3.15
C ARG A 116 -3.36 -2.09 -1.70
N VAL A 117 -4.35 -1.28 -1.40
CA VAL A 117 -5.03 -1.24 -0.11
C VAL A 117 -6.53 -1.15 -0.36
N SER A 118 -7.33 -1.92 0.34
CA SER A 118 -8.79 -1.78 0.30
C SER A 118 -9.22 -0.53 1.08
N GLU A 119 -10.09 0.29 0.50
CA GLU A 119 -10.74 1.35 1.27
C GLU A 119 -11.79 0.74 2.20
N HIS A 120 -11.74 1.12 3.48
CA HIS A 120 -12.67 0.62 4.50
C HIS A 120 -14.14 0.99 4.21
N SER A 121 -14.36 2.09 3.50
CA SER A 121 -15.69 2.57 3.13
C SER A 121 -16.33 1.81 1.97
N ASN A 122 -15.52 1.24 1.09
CA ASN A 122 -15.99 0.44 -0.04
C ASN A 122 -14.92 -0.58 -0.47
N PRO A 123 -15.03 -1.86 -0.09
CA PRO A 123 -14.05 -2.90 -0.43
C PRO A 123 -13.82 -3.11 -1.95
N LYS A 124 -14.67 -2.50 -2.80
CA LYS A 124 -14.50 -2.55 -4.26
C LYS A 124 -13.57 -1.47 -4.78
N ASP A 125 -13.36 -0.41 -4.00
CA ASP A 125 -12.45 0.66 -4.34
C ASP A 125 -11.11 0.34 -3.69
N THR A 126 -10.11 0.10 -4.53
CA THR A 126 -8.76 -0.25 -4.10
C THR A 126 -7.82 0.86 -4.51
N LEU A 127 -7.15 1.47 -3.54
CA LEU A 127 -6.06 2.40 -3.79
C LEU A 127 -4.91 1.64 -4.46
N GLN A 128 -4.33 2.21 -5.50
CA GLN A 128 -3.21 1.62 -6.22
C GLN A 128 -2.00 2.54 -6.23
N GLY A 129 -0.84 1.96 -5.91
CA GLY A 129 0.43 2.65 -5.81
C GLY A 129 0.61 3.37 -4.48
N ILE A 130 1.87 3.56 -4.10
CA ILE A 130 2.24 4.18 -2.82
C ILE A 130 1.72 5.63 -2.73
N ARG A 131 1.72 6.37 -3.84
CA ARG A 131 1.23 7.75 -3.90
C ARG A 131 -0.23 7.85 -3.43
N SER A 132 -1.12 7.03 -3.99
CA SER A 132 -2.54 7.04 -3.59
C SER A 132 -2.73 6.69 -2.12
N LEU A 133 -1.92 5.76 -1.59
CA LEU A 133 -1.93 5.41 -0.17
C LEU A 133 -1.50 6.60 0.68
N LEU A 134 -0.39 7.26 0.33
CA LEU A 134 0.13 8.41 1.06
C LEU A 134 -0.82 9.61 0.98
N ASP A 135 -1.40 9.89 -0.19
CA ASP A 135 -2.40 10.96 -0.36
C ASP A 135 -3.61 10.73 0.54
N THR A 136 -4.11 9.51 0.59
CA THR A 136 -5.24 9.16 1.47
C THR A 136 -4.86 9.27 2.94
N TRP A 137 -3.67 8.79 3.33
CA TRP A 137 -3.17 8.89 4.70
C TRP A 137 -3.01 10.35 5.14
N VAL A 138 -2.38 11.18 4.31
CA VAL A 138 -2.20 12.61 4.56
C VAL A 138 -3.55 13.34 4.64
N SER A 139 -4.50 12.99 3.77
CA SER A 139 -5.84 13.61 3.76
C SER A 139 -6.65 13.24 5.01
N ASN A 140 -6.49 12.02 5.50
CA ASN A 140 -7.19 11.52 6.69
C ASN A 140 -6.53 11.98 8.01
N PHE A 141 -5.37 12.61 7.96
CA PHE A 141 -4.68 13.13 9.14
C PHE A 141 -5.53 14.14 9.92
N HIS A 142 -6.28 14.97 9.20
CA HIS A 142 -7.32 15.83 9.73
C HIS A 142 -8.70 15.31 9.25
N SER A 143 -9.34 14.46 10.03
CA SER A 143 -10.70 14.02 9.76
C SER A 143 -11.73 15.06 10.22
N GLU A 144 -12.94 15.02 9.63
CA GLU A 144 -14.08 15.83 10.09
C GLU A 144 -14.31 15.61 11.59
N GLY A 145 -14.40 16.71 12.36
CA GLY A 145 -14.54 16.68 13.81
C GLY A 145 -13.25 16.73 14.60
N ASP A 146 -12.07 16.79 13.94
CA ASP A 146 -10.79 17.02 14.61
C ASP A 146 -10.75 18.45 15.21
N PRO A 147 -10.51 18.61 16.50
CA PRO A 147 -10.46 19.93 17.15
C PRO A 147 -9.44 20.88 16.52
N SER A 148 -8.29 20.38 16.06
CA SER A 148 -7.24 21.19 15.44
C SER A 148 -7.65 21.81 14.10
N VAL A 149 -8.58 21.17 13.37
CA VAL A 149 -9.15 21.72 12.13
C VAL A 149 -10.23 22.75 12.41
N SER A 150 -11.09 22.48 13.41
CA SER A 150 -12.25 23.32 13.69
C SER A 150 -11.91 24.64 14.37
N THR A 151 -10.79 24.71 15.09
CA THR A 151 -10.35 25.91 15.83
C THR A 151 -9.26 26.70 15.11
N GLY A 152 -8.60 26.12 14.09
CA GLY A 152 -7.41 26.73 13.47
C GLY A 152 -6.25 26.89 14.47
N ASP A 153 -6.19 26.02 15.49
CA ASP A 153 -5.24 26.08 16.58
C ASP A 153 -3.90 25.44 16.13
N GLU A 154 -2.90 26.28 15.87
CA GLU A 154 -1.58 25.86 15.41
C GLU A 154 -0.87 24.99 16.47
N ASP A 155 -1.07 25.26 17.78
CA ASP A 155 -0.46 24.49 18.86
C ASP A 155 -0.98 23.04 18.87
N LEU A 156 -2.29 22.84 18.63
CA LEU A 156 -2.87 21.50 18.51
C LEU A 156 -2.37 20.74 17.28
N LEU A 157 -2.16 21.44 16.17
CA LEU A 157 -1.59 20.83 14.96
C LEU A 157 -0.14 20.39 15.20
N GLU A 158 0.68 21.24 15.82
CA GLU A 158 2.07 20.92 16.14
C GLU A 158 2.17 19.73 17.10
N GLU A 159 1.34 19.70 18.14
CA GLU A 159 1.29 18.57 19.08
C GLU A 159 0.91 17.28 18.37
N LYS A 160 -0.07 17.30 17.48
CA LYS A 160 -0.49 16.14 16.70
C LYS A 160 0.61 15.64 15.75
N LEU A 161 1.32 16.54 15.09
CA LEU A 161 2.47 16.21 14.25
C LEU A 161 3.59 15.58 15.07
N ARG A 162 3.91 16.16 16.25
CA ARG A 162 4.91 15.65 17.18
C ARG A 162 4.56 14.24 17.65
N MET A 163 3.32 14.01 18.09
CA MET A 163 2.87 12.67 18.50
C MET A 163 2.93 11.66 17.37
N THR A 164 2.61 12.09 16.14
CA THR A 164 2.69 11.22 14.96
C THR A 164 4.14 10.85 14.66
N ASP A 165 5.08 11.80 14.72
CA ASP A 165 6.51 11.54 14.54
C ASP A 165 7.04 10.56 15.60
N GLU A 166 6.70 10.77 16.87
CA GLU A 166 7.07 9.86 17.96
C GLU A 166 6.54 8.44 17.75
N ASN A 167 5.27 8.32 17.34
CA ASN A 167 4.65 7.02 17.05
C ASN A 167 5.30 6.31 15.85
N LEU A 168 5.60 7.04 14.77
CA LEU A 168 6.30 6.48 13.62
C LEU A 168 7.68 5.96 14.00
N ARG A 169 8.46 6.75 14.75
CA ARG A 169 9.81 6.37 15.20
C ARG A 169 9.82 5.25 16.24
N ALA A 170 8.71 5.05 16.97
CA ALA A 170 8.55 3.93 17.90
C ALA A 170 8.35 2.58 17.19
N LEU A 171 8.03 2.57 15.89
CA LEU A 171 7.92 1.33 15.12
C LEU A 171 9.33 0.76 14.87
N GLU A 172 9.59 -0.45 15.32
CA GLU A 172 10.91 -1.12 15.21
C GLU A 172 11.46 -1.20 13.77
N CYS A 173 10.57 -1.25 12.78
CA CYS A 173 10.93 -1.37 11.36
C CYS A 173 10.99 -0.02 10.62
N MET A 174 10.70 1.10 11.30
CA MET A 174 10.65 2.41 10.65
C MET A 174 12.07 2.98 10.47
N GLU A 175 12.46 3.17 9.22
CA GLU A 175 13.72 3.83 8.87
C GLU A 175 13.57 5.37 9.01
N SER A 176 14.59 6.04 9.53
CA SER A 176 14.54 7.46 9.88
C SER A 176 14.24 8.38 8.70
N ASN A 177 14.83 8.14 7.52
CA ASN A 177 14.54 8.94 6.33
C ASN A 177 13.11 8.74 5.85
N PHE A 178 12.57 7.51 5.99
CA PHE A 178 11.20 7.23 5.63
C PHE A 178 10.22 7.95 6.56
N ALA A 179 10.48 7.96 7.88
CA ALA A 179 9.70 8.72 8.85
C ALA A 179 9.76 10.23 8.54
N ASN A 180 10.97 10.76 8.27
CA ASN A 180 11.16 12.17 7.92
C ASN A 180 10.36 12.54 6.65
N GLY A 181 10.35 11.69 5.63
CA GLY A 181 9.54 11.89 4.43
C GLY A 181 8.04 11.93 4.71
N LEU A 182 7.53 11.03 5.55
CA LEU A 182 6.12 10.99 5.96
C LEU A 182 5.72 12.26 6.72
N ILE A 183 6.51 12.67 7.71
CA ILE A 183 6.24 13.90 8.47
C ILE A 183 6.30 15.12 7.57
N SER A 184 7.29 15.18 6.66
CA SER A 184 7.39 16.29 5.70
C SER A 184 6.18 16.39 4.77
N LEU A 185 5.56 15.28 4.38
CA LEU A 185 4.29 15.30 3.62
C LEU A 185 3.15 15.90 4.45
N LEU A 186 3.04 15.54 5.73
CA LEU A 186 2.02 16.10 6.63
C LEU A 186 2.24 17.59 6.87
N GLU A 187 3.46 17.99 7.19
CA GLU A 187 3.82 19.40 7.40
C GLU A 187 3.52 20.24 6.17
N ASN A 188 3.95 19.76 4.99
CA ASN A 188 3.72 20.44 3.72
C ASN A 188 2.22 20.59 3.39
N ARG A 189 1.38 19.68 3.84
CA ARG A 189 -0.07 19.73 3.59
C ARG A 189 -0.80 20.61 4.60
N TRP A 190 -0.42 20.55 5.87
CA TRP A 190 -1.25 21.06 6.97
C TRP A 190 -0.69 22.27 7.72
N LYS A 191 0.64 22.50 7.72
CA LYS A 191 1.20 23.72 8.31
C LYS A 191 0.84 24.96 7.47
N PRO A 192 0.68 26.13 8.11
CA PRO A 192 0.50 27.38 7.37
C PRO A 192 1.71 27.69 6.50
N LEU A 193 1.49 28.48 5.44
CA LEU A 193 2.58 28.95 4.55
C LEU A 193 3.57 29.80 5.36
N GLN A 194 4.86 29.53 5.18
CA GLN A 194 5.91 30.36 5.75
C GLN A 194 6.10 31.65 4.97
N GLU A 195 6.75 32.66 5.57
CA GLU A 195 7.02 33.92 4.92
C GLU A 195 7.90 33.70 3.66
N GLY A 196 7.36 34.09 2.51
CA GLY A 196 8.04 33.92 1.21
C GLY A 196 7.81 32.54 0.53
N GLU A 197 7.11 31.62 1.16
CA GLU A 197 6.72 30.34 0.57
C GLU A 197 5.42 30.49 -0.26
N THR A 198 5.33 29.79 -1.39
CA THR A 198 4.15 29.78 -2.26
C THR A 198 3.51 28.38 -2.30
N GLU A 199 2.23 28.30 -2.71
CA GLU A 199 1.57 27.00 -2.96
C GLU A 199 2.25 26.18 -4.07
N ASP A 200 2.89 26.86 -5.03
CA ASP A 200 3.65 26.20 -6.09
C ASP A 200 4.91 25.54 -5.53
N ASP A 201 5.60 26.19 -4.58
CA ASP A 201 6.76 25.61 -3.87
C ASP A 201 6.35 24.36 -3.08
N ARG A 202 5.21 24.40 -2.40
CA ARG A 202 4.66 23.24 -1.67
C ARG A 202 4.29 22.09 -2.58
N THR A 203 3.68 22.42 -3.71
CA THR A 203 3.32 21.41 -4.70
C THR A 203 4.56 20.75 -5.28
N ALA A 204 5.60 21.52 -5.58
CA ALA A 204 6.89 21.01 -6.04
C ALA A 204 7.57 20.13 -4.97
N ALA A 205 7.52 20.54 -3.70
CA ALA A 205 8.08 19.78 -2.58
C ALA A 205 7.35 18.43 -2.39
N ARG A 206 6.01 18.43 -2.45
CA ARG A 206 5.23 17.17 -2.39
C ARG A 206 5.54 16.24 -3.54
N GLU A 207 5.60 16.76 -4.77
CA GLU A 207 5.92 15.97 -5.95
C GLU A 207 7.30 15.34 -5.84
N LEU A 208 8.27 16.05 -5.31
CA LEU A 208 9.61 15.55 -5.07
C LEU A 208 9.64 14.41 -4.04
N LEU A 209 8.88 14.55 -2.93
CA LEU A 209 8.72 13.49 -1.93
C LEU A 209 8.03 12.25 -2.51
N TYR A 210 6.96 12.42 -3.28
CA TYR A 210 6.29 11.28 -3.93
C TYR A 210 7.22 10.52 -4.87
N ARG A 211 7.98 11.23 -5.71
CA ARG A 211 8.98 10.60 -6.58
C ARG A 211 10.02 9.80 -5.79
N TRP A 212 10.46 10.34 -4.65
CA TRP A 212 11.37 9.64 -3.76
C TRP A 212 10.73 8.36 -3.18
N PHE A 213 9.50 8.44 -2.67
CA PHE A 213 8.76 7.26 -2.19
C PHE A 213 8.50 6.22 -3.28
N GLU A 214 8.32 6.66 -4.52
CA GLU A 214 8.19 5.78 -5.69
C GLU A 214 9.54 5.14 -6.11
N GLY A 215 10.62 5.44 -5.41
CA GLY A 215 11.97 4.92 -5.67
C GLY A 215 12.65 5.56 -6.87
N GLU A 216 12.21 6.74 -7.32
CA GLU A 216 12.93 7.50 -8.33
C GLU A 216 14.23 8.07 -7.76
N LYS A 217 15.22 8.24 -8.63
CA LYS A 217 16.47 8.91 -8.24
C LYS A 217 16.23 10.40 -8.08
N VAL A 218 16.26 10.87 -6.86
CA VAL A 218 16.19 12.27 -6.48
C VAL A 218 17.56 12.73 -5.97
N ALA A 219 17.99 13.92 -6.34
CA ALA A 219 19.27 14.41 -5.92
C ALA A 219 19.30 14.69 -4.40
N LYS A 220 20.34 14.20 -3.70
CA LYS A 220 20.48 14.37 -2.23
C LYS A 220 20.32 15.82 -1.76
N LYS A 221 20.76 16.81 -2.56
CA LYS A 221 20.61 18.23 -2.23
C LYS A 221 19.15 18.68 -2.16
N GLU A 222 18.27 18.04 -2.94
CA GLU A 222 16.84 18.36 -2.99
C GLU A 222 16.08 17.71 -1.82
N LEU A 223 16.62 16.64 -1.26
CA LEU A 223 16.06 15.90 -0.13
C LEU A 223 16.50 16.46 1.24
N LYS A 224 17.58 17.26 1.29
CA LYS A 224 18.09 17.85 2.52
C LYS A 224 17.05 18.67 3.33
N PRO A 225 16.19 19.49 2.69
CA PRO A 225 15.16 20.23 3.43
C PRO A 225 14.22 19.35 4.24
N PHE A 226 14.01 18.10 3.80
CA PHE A 226 13.18 17.10 4.45
C PHE A 226 13.96 16.19 5.42
N GLN A 227 15.22 16.52 5.71
CA GLN A 227 16.11 15.72 6.58
C GLN A 227 16.29 14.26 6.08
N ILE A 228 16.25 14.06 4.76
CA ILE A 228 16.49 12.78 4.10
C ILE A 228 17.94 12.82 3.56
N PHE A 229 18.82 11.96 4.09
CA PHE A 229 20.25 12.02 3.85
C PHE A 229 20.76 10.88 2.97
N ASP A 230 20.04 9.78 2.89
CA ASP A 230 20.35 8.63 2.03
C ASP A 230 19.24 8.42 0.99
N SER A 231 19.65 8.23 -0.26
CA SER A 231 18.74 8.04 -1.41
C SER A 231 19.18 6.82 -2.23
#